data_4d4b1e6447c8c9c3671b0550fc8a1bca
#
_entry.id   4d4b1e6447c8c9c3671b0550fc8a1bca
#
_cell.length_a   1.000
_cell.length_b   1.000
_cell.length_c   1.000
_cell.angle_alpha   90.00
_cell.angle_beta   90.00
_cell.angle_gamma   90.00
#
_symmetry.space_group_name_H-M   'P 1'
#
loop_
_entity.id
_entity.type
_entity.pdbx_description
1 polymer ?
#
loop_
_entity_poly.entity_id
_entity_poly.type
_entity_poly.pdbx_seq_one_letter_code
_entity_poly.pdbx_strand_id
1 'polypeptide(L)'
;FFIDHGTGIVIGETSDIGSFVKMYQGVTLGALSLTKGRFLKGQKRHPTIKNHVTIYAGASILGGEVVIGENCVIGSNVFLLKSIPDNYRVTLPEPELVVTSRTKK
;
A
#
# COMPACT_ATOMS: atom_id res chain seq x y z
N PHE A 1 -8.20 -8.99 -9.94
CA PHE A 1 -7.88 -7.57 -9.74
C PHE A 1 -7.07 -7.06 -10.93
N PHE A 2 -6.94 -5.76 -10.99
CA PHE A 2 -6.35 -5.11 -12.15
C PHE A 2 -5.03 -4.41 -11.77
N ILE A 3 -3.99 -4.67 -12.54
CA ILE A 3 -2.69 -4.03 -12.36
C ILE A 3 -2.46 -3.13 -13.57
N ASP A 4 -2.32 -1.83 -13.32
CA ASP A 4 -2.03 -0.87 -14.35
C ASP A 4 -0.56 -0.56 -14.31
N HIS A 5 0.15 -0.80 -15.42
CA HIS A 5 1.58 -0.58 -15.49
C HIS A 5 2.35 -1.37 -14.43
N GLY A 6 2.07 -2.65 -14.32
CA GLY A 6 2.51 -3.52 -13.23
C GLY A 6 3.98 -3.58 -12.85
N THR A 7 4.80 -2.64 -13.32
CA THR A 7 6.22 -2.63 -13.03
C THR A 7 6.46 -2.35 -11.55
N GLY A 8 7.26 -3.20 -10.91
CA GLY A 8 7.66 -2.97 -9.54
C GLY A 8 6.62 -3.29 -8.47
N ILE A 9 5.49 -3.89 -8.85
CA ILE A 9 4.50 -4.28 -7.85
C ILE A 9 5.00 -5.53 -7.13
N VAL A 10 4.95 -5.49 -5.80
CA VAL A 10 5.34 -6.63 -4.97
C VAL A 10 4.14 -7.00 -4.11
N ILE A 11 3.69 -8.24 -4.26
CA ILE A 11 2.56 -8.75 -3.49
C ILE A 11 3.04 -9.96 -2.71
N GLY A 12 3.06 -9.83 -1.39
CA GLY A 12 3.48 -10.91 -0.54
C GLY A 12 2.54 -12.11 -0.61
N GLU A 13 3.07 -13.29 -0.41
CA GLU A 13 2.33 -14.52 -0.71
C GLU A 13 1.13 -14.75 0.20
N THR A 14 1.09 -14.16 1.40
CA THR A 14 -0.08 -14.33 2.26
C THR A 14 -1.08 -13.19 2.15
N SER A 15 -0.93 -12.33 1.13
CA SER A 15 -1.88 -11.26 0.89
C SER A 15 -3.20 -11.85 0.40
N ASP A 16 -4.31 -11.26 0.89
CA ASP A 16 -5.64 -11.58 0.35
C ASP A 16 -6.11 -10.36 -0.40
N ILE A 17 -6.52 -10.56 -1.64
CA ILE A 17 -6.93 -9.46 -2.50
C ILE A 17 -8.32 -9.75 -3.02
N GLY A 18 -9.23 -8.84 -2.78
CA GLY A 18 -10.63 -9.01 -3.19
C GLY A 18 -10.83 -8.77 -4.68
N SER A 19 -12.10 -8.56 -5.03
CA SER A 19 -12.51 -8.37 -6.41
C SER A 19 -12.44 -6.90 -6.78
N PHE A 20 -12.15 -6.65 -8.06
CA PHE A 20 -12.16 -5.28 -8.62
C PHE A 20 -11.18 -4.36 -7.93
N VAL A 21 -10.05 -4.91 -7.50
CA VAL A 21 -8.97 -4.12 -6.91
C VAL A 21 -8.06 -3.61 -8.03
N LYS A 22 -7.65 -2.35 -7.94
CA LYS A 22 -6.72 -1.76 -8.89
C LYS A 22 -5.45 -1.38 -8.17
N MET A 23 -4.32 -1.74 -8.76
CA MET A 23 -3.02 -1.36 -8.22
C MET A 23 -2.16 -0.78 -9.32
N TYR A 24 -1.45 0.26 -8.97
CA TYR A 24 -0.57 0.95 -9.90
C TYR A 24 0.89 0.57 -9.61
N GLN A 25 1.80 1.08 -10.42
CA GLN A 25 3.21 0.67 -10.33
C GLN A 25 3.80 0.99 -8.96
N GLY A 26 4.74 0.15 -8.54
CA GLY A 26 5.48 0.38 -7.32
C GLY A 26 4.74 0.11 -6.01
N VAL A 27 3.52 -0.45 -6.10
CA VAL A 27 2.77 -0.79 -4.88
C VAL A 27 3.41 -2.01 -4.22
N THR A 28 3.51 -1.98 -2.91
CA THR A 28 4.05 -3.09 -2.13
C THR A 28 3.04 -3.53 -1.09
N LEU A 29 2.66 -4.80 -1.11
CA LEU A 29 1.92 -5.44 -0.03
C LEU A 29 2.91 -6.35 0.67
N GLY A 30 3.40 -5.91 1.81
CA GLY A 30 4.53 -6.56 2.42
C GLY A 30 4.30 -7.00 3.84
N ALA A 31 5.34 -7.58 4.40
CA ALA A 31 5.35 -8.03 5.78
C ALA A 31 6.03 -6.98 6.64
N LEU A 32 5.49 -6.81 7.85
CA LEU A 32 6.14 -5.97 8.82
C LEU A 32 7.24 -6.80 9.49
N SER A 33 8.42 -6.23 9.56
CA SER A 33 9.55 -6.94 10.16
C SER A 33 9.37 -7.02 11.67
N LEU A 34 9.46 -8.23 12.21
CA LEU A 34 9.38 -8.43 13.64
C LEU A 34 10.75 -8.27 14.26
N THR A 35 10.77 -7.87 15.51
CA THR A 35 12.02 -7.68 16.24
C THR A 35 12.88 -8.93 16.21
N LYS A 36 12.25 -10.07 16.34
CA LYS A 36 12.97 -11.34 16.34
C LYS A 36 13.05 -11.95 14.95
N GLY A 37 12.55 -11.25 13.96
CA GLY A 37 12.68 -11.68 12.58
C GLY A 37 12.05 -13.01 12.25
N ARG A 38 11.10 -13.44 13.03
CA ARG A 38 10.53 -14.77 12.81
C ARG A 38 9.06 -14.73 12.53
N PHE A 39 8.68 -15.54 11.57
CA PHE A 39 7.27 -15.81 11.31
C PHE A 39 7.08 -17.32 11.33
N LEU A 40 5.97 -17.76 11.92
CA LEU A 40 5.62 -19.16 11.86
C LEU A 40 5.16 -19.50 10.46
N LYS A 41 5.48 -20.71 10.05
CA LYS A 41 5.04 -21.19 8.75
C LYS A 41 3.53 -21.13 8.67
N GLY A 42 3.02 -20.58 7.58
CA GLY A 42 1.59 -20.44 7.39
C GLY A 42 0.97 -19.23 8.06
N GLN A 43 1.75 -18.50 8.83
CA GLN A 43 1.24 -17.31 9.49
C GLN A 43 1.00 -16.22 8.46
N LYS A 44 -0.14 -15.51 8.61
CA LYS A 44 -0.43 -14.41 7.71
C LYS A 44 0.49 -13.24 8.03
N ARG A 45 1.27 -12.84 7.03
CA ARG A 45 2.26 -11.79 7.18
C ARG A 45 1.97 -10.57 6.35
N HIS A 46 1.00 -10.68 5.43
CA HIS A 46 0.76 -9.65 4.43
C HIS A 46 -0.69 -9.19 4.52
N PRO A 47 -0.98 -7.98 4.06
CA PRO A 47 -2.29 -7.38 4.29
C PRO A 47 -3.42 -8.01 3.50
N THR A 48 -4.64 -7.69 3.93
CA THR A 48 -5.87 -8.05 3.24
C THR A 48 -6.44 -6.80 2.60
N ILE A 49 -6.73 -6.90 1.31
CA ILE A 49 -7.31 -5.79 0.54
C ILE A 49 -8.71 -6.24 0.13
N LYS A 50 -9.71 -5.52 0.57
CA LYS A 50 -11.09 -5.91 0.27
C LYS A 50 -11.49 -5.44 -1.13
N ASN A 51 -12.80 -5.56 -1.43
CA ASN A 51 -13.26 -5.34 -2.80
C ASN A 51 -13.25 -3.86 -3.17
N HIS A 52 -13.06 -3.58 -4.44
CA HIS A 52 -13.18 -2.23 -5.01
C HIS A 52 -12.18 -1.22 -4.43
N VAL A 53 -11.03 -1.70 -3.99
CA VAL A 53 -9.98 -0.82 -3.47
C VAL A 53 -9.08 -0.38 -4.63
N THR A 54 -8.67 0.88 -4.60
CA THR A 54 -7.70 1.40 -5.56
C THR A 54 -6.47 1.85 -4.80
N ILE A 55 -5.30 1.35 -5.21
CA ILE A 55 -4.04 1.68 -4.57
C ILE A 55 -3.13 2.32 -5.61
N TYR A 56 -2.81 3.59 -5.39
CA TYR A 56 -2.04 4.34 -6.37
C TYR A 56 -0.54 4.11 -6.22
N ALA A 57 0.21 4.63 -7.17
CA ALA A 57 1.61 4.31 -7.37
C ALA A 57 2.46 4.53 -6.12
N GLY A 58 3.35 3.60 -5.84
CA GLY A 58 4.34 3.74 -4.79
C GLY A 58 3.84 3.55 -3.37
N ALA A 59 2.55 3.24 -3.19
CA ALA A 59 2.04 3.01 -1.84
C ALA A 59 2.57 1.71 -1.27
N SER A 60 2.79 1.68 0.04
CA SER A 60 3.24 0.48 0.74
C SER A 60 2.29 0.18 1.88
N ILE A 61 1.81 -1.04 1.93
CA ILE A 61 0.90 -1.50 2.97
C ILE A 61 1.52 -2.75 3.58
N LEU A 62 1.82 -2.69 4.86
CA LEU A 62 2.60 -3.74 5.52
C LEU A 62 1.90 -4.29 6.73
N GLY A 63 1.95 -5.61 6.88
CA GLY A 63 1.51 -6.28 8.09
C GLY A 63 0.32 -7.20 7.89
N GLY A 64 0.39 -8.39 8.50
CA GLY A 64 -0.64 -9.42 8.32
C GLY A 64 -1.97 -9.09 8.98
N GLU A 65 -1.98 -8.16 9.91
CA GLU A 65 -3.22 -7.76 10.58
C GLU A 65 -3.90 -6.58 9.91
N VAL A 66 -3.25 -5.99 8.91
CA VAL A 66 -3.78 -4.82 8.24
C VAL A 66 -4.86 -5.24 7.25
N VAL A 67 -6.02 -4.58 7.34
CA VAL A 67 -7.15 -4.81 6.44
C VAL A 67 -7.53 -3.46 5.84
N ILE A 68 -7.49 -3.38 4.52
CA ILE A 68 -7.96 -2.18 3.83
C ILE A 68 -9.38 -2.45 3.40
N GLY A 69 -10.30 -1.68 3.96
CA GLY A 69 -11.73 -1.91 3.80
C GLY A 69 -12.21 -1.71 2.39
N GLU A 70 -13.48 -2.07 2.16
CA GLU A 70 -14.06 -1.99 0.82
C GLU A 70 -14.15 -0.56 0.35
N ASN A 71 -13.97 -0.39 -0.94
CA ASN A 71 -14.18 0.88 -1.61
C ASN A 71 -13.24 1.97 -1.11
N CYS A 72 -12.05 1.59 -0.62
CA CYS A 72 -11.05 2.55 -0.17
C CYS A 72 -10.16 2.98 -1.31
N VAL A 73 -9.59 4.17 -1.15
CA VAL A 73 -8.61 4.70 -2.08
C VAL A 73 -7.35 5.02 -1.28
N ILE A 74 -6.24 4.42 -1.69
CA ILE A 74 -4.95 4.67 -1.06
C ILE A 74 -4.11 5.48 -2.04
N GLY A 75 -3.76 6.68 -1.64
CA GLY A 75 -3.04 7.59 -2.52
C GLY A 75 -1.61 7.19 -2.76
N SER A 76 -0.99 7.89 -3.69
CA SER A 76 0.40 7.62 -4.08
C SER A 76 1.33 7.80 -2.91
N ASN A 77 2.29 6.88 -2.77
CA ASN A 77 3.37 6.95 -1.79
C ASN A 77 2.92 6.91 -0.34
N VAL A 78 1.68 6.55 -0.08
CA VAL A 78 1.18 6.38 1.29
C VAL A 78 1.84 5.14 1.88
N PHE A 79 2.24 5.24 3.14
CA PHE A 79 2.88 4.15 3.85
C PHE A 79 1.97 3.76 5.02
N LEU A 80 1.36 2.58 4.94
CA LEU A 80 0.34 2.17 5.90
C LEU A 80 0.81 0.98 6.72
N LEU A 81 0.63 1.09 8.02
CA LEU A 81 0.88 0.01 8.97
C LEU A 81 -0.37 -0.33 9.78
N LYS A 82 -1.52 0.22 9.39
CA LYS A 82 -2.75 0.01 10.14
C LYS A 82 -3.91 -0.14 9.19
N SER A 83 -4.98 -0.74 9.71
CA SER A 83 -6.19 -0.98 8.93
C SER A 83 -6.95 0.30 8.65
N ILE A 84 -7.67 0.29 7.54
CA ILE A 84 -8.49 1.43 7.11
C ILE A 84 -9.92 0.92 6.96
N PRO A 85 -10.90 1.60 7.59
CA PRO A 85 -12.29 1.17 7.47
C PRO A 85 -12.82 1.36 6.05
N ASP A 86 -13.98 0.75 5.77
CA ASP A 86 -14.60 0.86 4.45
C ASP A 86 -14.85 2.30 4.07
N ASN A 87 -14.75 2.59 2.79
CA ASN A 87 -15.14 3.86 2.18
C ASN A 87 -14.29 5.05 2.63
N TYR A 88 -13.03 4.80 2.92
CA TYR A 88 -12.11 5.88 3.29
C TYR A 88 -11.14 6.16 2.17
N ARG A 89 -10.68 7.39 2.13
CA ARG A 89 -9.58 7.79 1.25
C ARG A 89 -8.42 8.19 2.13
N VAL A 90 -7.25 7.62 1.84
CA VAL A 90 -6.02 7.93 2.57
C VAL A 90 -5.07 8.61 1.61
N THR A 91 -4.67 9.81 1.93
CA THR A 91 -3.74 10.55 1.08
C THR A 91 -2.70 11.22 1.97
N LEU A 92 -1.58 11.57 1.37
CA LEU A 92 -0.59 12.38 2.05
C LEU A 92 -1.00 13.83 1.97
N PRO A 93 -0.68 14.62 3.01
CA PRO A 93 -0.92 16.04 2.89
C PRO A 93 -0.06 16.60 1.76
N GLU A 94 -0.54 17.65 1.15
CA GLU A 94 0.19 18.28 0.06
C GLU A 94 1.53 18.78 0.61
N PRO A 95 2.65 18.37 0.01
CA PRO A 95 3.95 18.77 0.56
C PRO A 95 4.19 20.25 0.36
N GLU A 96 4.87 20.82 1.32
CA GLU A 96 5.31 22.19 1.21
C GLU A 96 6.57 22.20 0.36
N LEU A 97 6.49 22.84 -0.79
CA LEU A 97 7.61 22.82 -1.71
C LEU A 97 8.55 23.97 -1.42
N VAL A 98 9.84 23.68 -1.48
CA VAL A 98 10.85 24.72 -1.42
C VAL A 98 11.40 24.87 -2.83
N VAL A 99 11.12 26.02 -3.42
CA VAL A 99 11.52 26.28 -4.80
C VAL A 99 12.61 27.33 -4.79
N THR A 100 13.77 26.96 -5.28
CA THR A 100 14.90 27.89 -5.30
C THR A 100 15.46 27.98 -6.70
N SER A 101 16.07 29.12 -7.00
CA SER A 101 16.70 29.32 -8.28
C SER A 101 18.01 28.55 -8.34
N ARG A 102 18.28 27.94 -9.46
CA ARG A 102 19.56 27.30 -9.69
C ARG A 102 20.59 28.25 -10.25
N THR A 103 20.16 29.48 -10.51
CA THR A 103 21.06 30.48 -11.09
C THR A 103 22.17 30.83 -10.13
N LYS A 104 23.37 30.81 -10.59
CA LYS A 104 24.51 31.19 -9.79
C LYS A 104 25.00 32.55 -10.12
N LYS A 105 25.56 33.15 -9.18
CA LYS A 105 26.04 34.50 -9.44
C LYS A 105 27.51 34.59 -9.32
#